data_01842bcef35db35d8c7d9670db5cc3fc
#
_entry.id   01842bcef35db35d8c7d9670db5cc3fc
#
_cell.length_a   1.000
_cell.length_b   1.000
_cell.length_c   1.000
_cell.angle_alpha   90.00
_cell.angle_beta   90.00
_cell.angle_gamma   90.00
#
_symmetry.space_group_name_H-M   'P 1'
#
loop_
_entity.id
_entity.type
_entity.pdbx_description
1 polymer ?
#
loop_
_entity_poly.entity_id
_entity_poly.type
_entity_poly.pdbx_seq_one_letter_code
_entity_poly.pdbx_strand_id
1 'polypeptide(L)'
;MRAYKIAVAGAGYVGMAMAVLLSQHHQVTVVDVVPEKISMINRRQSPVRDDVMQQVLSHTPLHLNATLDAQAAYAGADFVVIAVPTNYDDVTQRFQTAAVEEVIGLVTRCNPDAAVVIKSTVPVGYTASVREKFHNRNILFSPEFLRESKALYDNLYPSRIIVGTDLNDERLVEAAHEFAGLLQEGAIKKNIDTLFMGFTEAEAVKLFANTYLALRVSYFNELDTYAEVRGLNTRQIIEGVGLDPRIGNYYNNPSFGYGGYCLPKDTKQLLANYADVPNDIIGAIVAANTTRKDFIAQQILDRNPSVVGIYRLTMKTNSDNFRQSSIQGVMKRLKAKGIEVVIYEPTLKDDSFYNSKVIHDLDEFKKMSDVIVSNRNSADLEDVQDKVYTRDIYDRD
;
A
#
# COMPACT_ATOMS: atom_id res chain seq x y z
N MET A 1 33.17 -2.91 4.60
CA MET A 1 32.31 -3.87 3.86
C MET A 1 32.46 -3.66 2.36
N ARG A 2 32.17 -4.67 1.54
CA ARG A 2 32.17 -4.55 0.07
C ARG A 2 31.06 -3.56 -0.35
N ALA A 3 31.36 -2.61 -1.23
CA ALA A 3 30.34 -1.78 -1.83
C ALA A 3 29.66 -2.53 -2.98
N TYR A 4 28.35 -2.72 -2.90
CA TYR A 4 27.55 -3.38 -3.93
C TYR A 4 27.04 -2.35 -4.94
N LYS A 5 26.81 -2.81 -6.16
CA LYS A 5 26.06 -2.10 -7.20
C LYS A 5 24.64 -2.66 -7.24
N ILE A 6 23.67 -1.82 -6.94
CA ILE A 6 22.28 -2.24 -6.80
C ILE A 6 21.41 -1.45 -7.77
N ALA A 7 20.64 -2.13 -8.59
CA ALA A 7 19.62 -1.51 -9.41
C ALA A 7 18.24 -1.70 -8.76
N VAL A 8 17.42 -0.65 -8.78
CA VAL A 8 16.04 -0.70 -8.26
C VAL A 8 15.08 -0.37 -9.38
N ALA A 9 14.27 -1.34 -9.78
CA ALA A 9 13.25 -1.18 -10.80
C ALA A 9 11.94 -0.67 -10.18
N GLY A 10 11.55 0.55 -10.55
CA GLY A 10 10.37 1.26 -10.07
C GLY A 10 10.69 2.36 -9.05
N ALA A 11 10.22 3.58 -9.32
CA ALA A 11 10.34 4.77 -8.46
C ALA A 11 9.00 5.10 -7.77
N GLY A 12 8.34 4.06 -7.22
CA GLY A 12 7.20 4.18 -6.30
C GLY A 12 7.65 4.22 -4.84
N TYR A 13 6.71 4.14 -3.89
CA TYR A 13 7.01 4.16 -2.45
C TYR A 13 8.02 3.08 -2.03
N VAL A 14 7.82 1.84 -2.49
CA VAL A 14 8.71 0.71 -2.16
C VAL A 14 10.09 0.90 -2.77
N GLY A 15 10.14 1.16 -4.09
CA GLY A 15 11.42 1.31 -4.79
C GLY A 15 12.24 2.47 -4.27
N MET A 16 11.61 3.62 -4.02
CA MET A 16 12.33 4.78 -3.47
C MET A 16 12.79 4.56 -2.03
N ALA A 17 11.98 3.93 -1.18
CA ALA A 17 12.40 3.60 0.18
C ALA A 17 13.61 2.65 0.18
N MET A 18 13.61 1.62 -0.67
CA MET A 18 14.75 0.73 -0.87
C MET A 18 15.97 1.48 -1.42
N ALA A 19 15.78 2.32 -2.45
CA ALA A 19 16.88 3.04 -3.08
C ALA A 19 17.57 4.00 -2.10
N VAL A 20 16.79 4.76 -1.32
CA VAL A 20 17.33 5.69 -0.31
C VAL A 20 18.01 4.92 0.83
N LEU A 21 17.38 3.84 1.33
CA LEU A 21 17.95 3.01 2.39
C LEU A 21 19.34 2.46 2.00
N LEU A 22 19.41 1.85 0.82
CA LEU A 22 20.63 1.15 0.35
C LEU A 22 21.71 2.12 -0.12
N SER A 23 21.34 3.29 -0.66
CA SER A 23 22.30 4.27 -1.19
C SER A 23 23.10 5.01 -0.12
N GLN A 24 22.80 4.80 1.15
CA GLN A 24 23.61 5.30 2.26
C GLN A 24 25.00 4.64 2.28
N HIS A 25 25.10 3.38 1.83
CA HIS A 25 26.31 2.57 1.90
C HIS A 25 26.75 1.96 0.57
N HIS A 26 25.87 1.90 -0.43
CA HIS A 26 26.05 1.20 -1.71
C HIS A 26 25.73 2.09 -2.90
N GLN A 27 26.28 1.71 -4.08
CA GLN A 27 25.96 2.40 -5.34
C GLN A 27 24.57 1.95 -5.84
N VAL A 28 23.58 2.85 -5.83
CA VAL A 28 22.22 2.53 -6.23
C VAL A 28 21.80 3.31 -7.47
N THR A 29 21.24 2.60 -8.45
CA THR A 29 20.65 3.18 -9.65
C THR A 29 19.16 2.83 -9.72
N VAL A 30 18.29 3.83 -9.63
CA VAL A 30 16.85 3.66 -9.81
C VAL A 30 16.51 3.68 -11.30
N VAL A 31 15.67 2.76 -11.72
CA VAL A 31 15.11 2.66 -13.08
C VAL A 31 13.62 2.85 -13.02
N ASP A 32 13.09 3.80 -13.79
CA ASP A 32 11.64 3.99 -13.97
C ASP A 32 11.37 4.41 -15.42
N VAL A 33 10.16 4.20 -15.90
CA VAL A 33 9.74 4.57 -17.27
C VAL A 33 9.27 6.02 -17.38
N VAL A 34 9.14 6.74 -16.26
CA VAL A 34 8.62 8.11 -16.19
C VAL A 34 9.78 9.11 -16.10
N PRO A 35 10.07 9.90 -17.15
CA PRO A 35 11.21 10.82 -17.19
C PRO A 35 11.22 11.87 -16.08
N GLU A 36 10.04 12.35 -15.67
CA GLU A 36 9.88 13.34 -14.60
C GLU A 36 10.39 12.81 -13.28
N LYS A 37 10.09 11.56 -12.93
CA LYS A 37 10.57 10.91 -11.71
C LYS A 37 12.10 10.80 -11.71
N ILE A 38 12.68 10.37 -12.84
CA ILE A 38 14.14 10.28 -13.00
C ILE A 38 14.78 11.65 -12.78
N SER A 39 14.21 12.69 -13.39
CA SER A 39 14.67 14.06 -13.22
C SER A 39 14.59 14.55 -11.77
N MET A 40 13.49 14.23 -11.06
CA MET A 40 13.31 14.57 -9.64
C MET A 40 14.37 13.90 -8.78
N ILE A 41 14.56 12.59 -8.91
CA ILE A 41 15.52 11.81 -8.11
C ILE A 41 16.94 12.34 -8.28
N ASN A 42 17.37 12.62 -9.53
CA ASN A 42 18.69 13.16 -9.82
C ASN A 42 18.90 14.57 -9.28
N ARG A 43 17.82 15.33 -9.03
CA ARG A 43 17.81 16.62 -8.33
C ARG A 43 17.59 16.51 -6.83
N ARG A 44 17.63 15.27 -6.26
CA ARG A 44 17.38 15.02 -4.83
C ARG A 44 15.96 15.43 -4.38
N GLN A 45 14.98 15.28 -5.25
CA GLN A 45 13.57 15.48 -4.98
C GLN A 45 12.86 14.14 -4.96
N SER A 46 12.00 13.93 -3.97
CA SER A 46 11.20 12.71 -3.87
C SER A 46 10.09 12.69 -4.94
N PRO A 47 9.98 11.62 -5.75
CA PRO A 47 8.88 11.47 -6.70
C PRO A 47 7.59 10.95 -6.03
N VAL A 48 7.61 10.69 -4.73
CA VAL A 48 6.47 10.26 -3.91
C VAL A 48 6.36 11.14 -2.67
N ARG A 49 5.17 11.25 -2.11
CA ARG A 49 4.93 12.08 -0.93
C ARG A 49 5.35 11.32 0.34
N ASP A 50 6.56 11.60 0.81
CA ASP A 50 7.12 11.08 2.05
C ASP A 50 8.12 12.12 2.58
N ASP A 51 7.75 12.81 3.67
CA ASP A 51 8.51 13.92 4.21
C ASP A 51 9.89 13.48 4.72
N VAL A 52 9.98 12.29 5.34
CA VAL A 52 11.24 11.72 5.82
C VAL A 52 12.16 11.42 4.63
N MET A 53 11.62 10.86 3.56
CA MET A 53 12.36 10.58 2.33
C MET A 53 12.89 11.87 1.70
N GLN A 54 12.05 12.92 1.61
CA GLN A 54 12.48 14.21 1.07
C GLN A 54 13.60 14.83 1.92
N GLN A 55 13.51 14.76 3.24
CA GLN A 55 14.55 15.25 4.14
C GLN A 55 15.87 14.48 3.94
N VAL A 56 15.84 13.16 3.88
CA VAL A 56 17.03 12.34 3.68
C VAL A 56 17.65 12.59 2.31
N LEU A 57 16.85 12.66 1.23
CA LEU A 57 17.34 12.99 -0.11
C LEU A 57 18.07 14.34 -0.17
N SER A 58 17.56 15.34 0.58
CA SER A 58 18.08 16.70 0.52
C SER A 58 19.33 16.92 1.38
N HIS A 59 19.48 16.18 2.49
CA HIS A 59 20.49 16.50 3.52
C HIS A 59 21.51 15.38 3.75
N THR A 60 21.29 14.18 3.20
CA THR A 60 22.21 13.05 3.39
C THR A 60 23.03 12.79 2.13
N PRO A 61 24.36 12.61 2.21
CA PRO A 61 25.13 12.13 1.10
C PRO A 61 24.70 10.71 0.70
N LEU A 62 24.18 10.55 -0.51
CA LEU A 62 23.69 9.27 -1.03
C LEU A 62 24.38 8.93 -2.33
N HIS A 63 24.80 7.68 -2.48
CA HIS A 63 25.33 7.13 -3.73
C HIS A 63 24.18 6.70 -4.65
N LEU A 64 23.29 7.64 -4.98
CA LEU A 64 22.03 7.42 -5.68
C LEU A 64 22.01 8.14 -7.03
N ASN A 65 21.69 7.38 -8.08
CA ASN A 65 21.40 7.88 -9.42
C ASN A 65 20.08 7.31 -9.92
N ALA A 66 19.51 7.90 -10.96
CA ALA A 66 18.31 7.41 -11.62
C ALA A 66 18.46 7.50 -13.15
N THR A 67 17.89 6.53 -13.87
CA THR A 67 17.98 6.45 -15.33
C THR A 67 16.74 5.83 -15.96
N LEU A 68 16.50 6.16 -17.24
CA LEU A 68 15.56 5.46 -18.10
C LEU A 68 16.18 4.23 -18.77
N ASP A 69 17.51 4.12 -18.78
CA ASP A 69 18.24 3.01 -19.43
C ASP A 69 18.35 1.83 -18.46
N ALA A 70 17.33 0.96 -18.52
CA ALA A 70 17.24 -0.24 -17.71
C ALA A 70 18.38 -1.23 -18.01
N GLN A 71 18.76 -1.38 -19.30
CA GLN A 71 19.78 -2.33 -19.71
C GLN A 71 21.14 -1.96 -19.13
N ALA A 72 21.53 -0.70 -19.23
CA ALA A 72 22.79 -0.23 -18.66
C ALA A 72 22.83 -0.34 -17.13
N ALA A 73 21.69 -0.06 -16.46
CA ALA A 73 21.58 -0.16 -15.01
C ALA A 73 21.70 -1.61 -14.49
N TYR A 74 21.11 -2.57 -15.21
CA TYR A 74 21.10 -3.97 -14.76
C TYR A 74 22.38 -4.73 -15.14
N ALA A 75 23.02 -4.37 -16.25
CA ALA A 75 24.19 -5.10 -16.78
C ALA A 75 25.38 -5.21 -15.80
N GLY A 76 25.53 -4.26 -14.87
CA GLY A 76 26.62 -4.26 -13.91
C GLY A 76 26.19 -4.39 -12.45
N ALA A 77 24.93 -4.72 -12.19
CA ALA A 77 24.38 -4.81 -10.84
C ALA A 77 24.72 -6.15 -10.18
N ASP A 78 25.08 -6.12 -8.89
CA ASP A 78 25.18 -7.32 -8.05
C ASP A 78 23.76 -7.78 -7.63
N PHE A 79 22.88 -6.80 -7.34
CA PHE A 79 21.47 -7.03 -6.99
C PHE A 79 20.54 -6.18 -7.87
N VAL A 80 19.43 -6.78 -8.31
CA VAL A 80 18.33 -6.06 -8.96
C VAL A 80 17.06 -6.22 -8.13
N VAL A 81 16.61 -5.12 -7.51
CA VAL A 81 15.40 -5.09 -6.67
C VAL A 81 14.22 -4.68 -7.53
N ILE A 82 13.19 -5.51 -7.60
CA ILE A 82 11.98 -5.26 -8.41
C ILE A 82 10.87 -4.72 -7.51
N ALA A 83 10.54 -3.46 -7.68
CA ALA A 83 9.49 -2.73 -6.94
C ALA A 83 8.50 -2.04 -7.88
N VAL A 84 8.17 -2.69 -8.99
CA VAL A 84 7.20 -2.21 -9.98
C VAL A 84 5.76 -2.50 -9.54
N PRO A 85 4.75 -1.73 -10.02
CA PRO A 85 3.36 -1.96 -9.66
C PRO A 85 2.84 -3.33 -10.10
N THR A 86 2.05 -3.97 -9.22
CA THR A 86 1.28 -5.18 -9.50
C THR A 86 -0.20 -4.89 -9.19
N ASN A 87 -0.92 -4.32 -10.16
CA ASN A 87 -2.32 -4.00 -10.00
C ASN A 87 -3.17 -5.28 -9.99
N TYR A 88 -4.31 -5.24 -9.29
CA TYR A 88 -5.28 -6.32 -9.35
C TYR A 88 -6.25 -6.07 -10.49
N ASP A 89 -6.48 -7.08 -11.30
CA ASP A 89 -7.46 -7.08 -12.37
C ASP A 89 -8.73 -7.79 -11.89
N ASP A 90 -9.82 -7.02 -11.76
CA ASP A 90 -11.11 -7.55 -11.29
C ASP A 90 -11.76 -8.51 -12.30
N VAL A 91 -11.39 -8.48 -13.59
CA VAL A 91 -11.92 -9.38 -14.62
C VAL A 91 -11.24 -10.74 -14.54
N THR A 92 -9.90 -10.75 -14.53
CA THR A 92 -9.13 -12.00 -14.44
C THR A 92 -8.98 -12.49 -13.00
N GLN A 93 -9.36 -11.68 -12.01
CA GLN A 93 -9.22 -11.93 -10.57
C GLN A 93 -7.78 -12.27 -10.14
N ARG A 94 -6.79 -11.62 -10.75
CA ARG A 94 -5.36 -11.85 -10.51
C ARG A 94 -4.55 -10.57 -10.55
N PHE A 95 -3.38 -10.60 -9.94
CA PHE A 95 -2.39 -9.56 -10.12
C PHE A 95 -1.85 -9.52 -11.56
N GLN A 96 -1.69 -8.32 -12.08
CA GLN A 96 -0.98 -8.07 -13.33
C GLN A 96 0.52 -8.04 -13.05
N THR A 97 1.23 -9.08 -13.45
CA THR A 97 2.66 -9.27 -13.17
C THR A 97 3.58 -9.00 -14.36
N ALA A 98 3.03 -8.54 -15.48
CA ALA A 98 3.79 -8.34 -16.72
C ALA A 98 5.03 -7.43 -16.53
N ALA A 99 4.91 -6.34 -15.77
CA ALA A 99 6.04 -5.45 -15.50
C ALA A 99 7.15 -6.14 -14.69
N VAL A 100 6.81 -7.05 -13.76
CA VAL A 100 7.80 -7.85 -13.02
C VAL A 100 8.52 -8.79 -13.98
N GLU A 101 7.78 -9.45 -14.86
CA GLU A 101 8.32 -10.39 -15.86
C GLU A 101 9.22 -9.68 -16.89
N GLU A 102 8.88 -8.45 -17.31
CA GLU A 102 9.71 -7.65 -18.20
C GLU A 102 11.08 -7.36 -17.58
N VAL A 103 11.11 -6.97 -16.29
CA VAL A 103 12.38 -6.74 -15.58
C VAL A 103 13.16 -8.04 -15.46
N ILE A 104 12.56 -9.14 -15.02
CA ILE A 104 13.22 -10.44 -14.90
C ILE A 104 13.80 -10.86 -16.25
N GLY A 105 13.02 -10.76 -17.33
CA GLY A 105 13.45 -11.13 -18.67
C GLY A 105 14.62 -10.27 -19.17
N LEU A 106 14.64 -8.98 -18.87
CA LEU A 106 15.74 -8.10 -19.24
C LEU A 106 17.00 -8.43 -18.43
N VAL A 107 16.89 -8.58 -17.11
CA VAL A 107 18.03 -8.95 -16.26
C VAL A 107 18.62 -10.30 -16.68
N THR A 108 17.79 -11.32 -16.90
CA THR A 108 18.24 -12.63 -17.35
C THR A 108 19.05 -12.58 -18.65
N ARG A 109 18.72 -11.66 -19.58
CA ARG A 109 19.45 -11.50 -20.83
C ARG A 109 20.74 -10.71 -20.70
N CYS A 110 20.77 -9.63 -19.89
CA CYS A 110 21.92 -8.73 -19.83
C CYS A 110 22.87 -9.01 -18.64
N ASN A 111 22.38 -9.67 -17.60
CA ASN A 111 23.17 -9.99 -16.40
C ASN A 111 22.59 -11.22 -15.67
N PRO A 112 22.78 -12.44 -16.19
CA PRO A 112 22.21 -13.65 -15.61
C PRO A 112 22.76 -13.99 -14.22
N ASP A 113 23.89 -13.42 -13.84
CA ASP A 113 24.55 -13.67 -12.54
C ASP A 113 24.02 -12.76 -11.42
N ALA A 114 23.31 -11.69 -11.74
CA ALA A 114 22.72 -10.81 -10.74
C ALA A 114 21.70 -11.54 -9.85
N ALA A 115 21.74 -11.26 -8.55
CA ALA A 115 20.66 -11.66 -7.65
C ALA A 115 19.44 -10.75 -7.85
N VAL A 116 18.34 -11.32 -8.31
CA VAL A 116 17.09 -10.60 -8.50
C VAL A 116 16.23 -10.74 -7.25
N VAL A 117 15.80 -9.63 -6.67
CA VAL A 117 14.93 -9.63 -5.47
C VAL A 117 13.59 -9.02 -5.80
N ILE A 118 12.54 -9.85 -5.82
CA ILE A 118 11.17 -9.38 -6.03
C ILE A 118 10.66 -8.77 -4.71
N LYS A 119 10.40 -7.46 -4.70
CA LYS A 119 9.75 -6.72 -3.61
C LYS A 119 8.28 -6.42 -3.92
N SER A 120 7.89 -6.44 -5.18
CA SER A 120 6.50 -6.29 -5.60
C SER A 120 5.63 -7.39 -5.00
N THR A 121 4.40 -7.07 -4.61
CA THR A 121 3.45 -8.09 -4.11
C THR A 121 2.98 -8.95 -5.26
N VAL A 122 3.14 -10.26 -5.14
CA VAL A 122 2.83 -11.26 -6.16
C VAL A 122 1.94 -12.36 -5.60
N PRO A 123 1.28 -13.19 -6.44
CA PRO A 123 0.52 -14.36 -5.98
C PRO A 123 1.42 -15.40 -5.30
N VAL A 124 0.84 -16.22 -4.43
CA VAL A 124 1.55 -17.35 -3.80
C VAL A 124 1.97 -18.37 -4.89
N GLY A 125 3.25 -18.76 -4.88
CA GLY A 125 3.86 -19.65 -5.87
C GLY A 125 4.45 -18.96 -7.10
N TYR A 126 4.34 -17.63 -7.17
CA TYR A 126 4.78 -16.86 -8.34
C TYR A 126 6.29 -16.93 -8.55
N THR A 127 7.09 -16.76 -7.50
CA THR A 127 8.56 -16.75 -7.62
C THR A 127 9.08 -18.08 -8.18
N ALA A 128 8.54 -19.20 -7.72
CA ALA A 128 8.88 -20.52 -8.27
C ALA A 128 8.55 -20.60 -9.77
N SER A 129 7.36 -20.13 -10.18
CA SER A 129 6.91 -20.18 -11.58
C SER A 129 7.77 -19.32 -12.52
N VAL A 130 8.18 -18.11 -12.10
CA VAL A 130 9.04 -17.25 -12.94
C VAL A 130 10.48 -17.73 -13.00
N ARG A 131 10.98 -18.39 -11.96
CA ARG A 131 12.29 -19.07 -11.99
C ARG A 131 12.32 -20.15 -13.08
N GLU A 132 11.28 -20.95 -13.20
CA GLU A 132 11.12 -21.93 -14.26
C GLU A 132 10.93 -21.25 -15.62
N LYS A 133 10.01 -20.32 -15.73
CA LYS A 133 9.66 -19.62 -16.98
C LYS A 133 10.87 -18.95 -17.64
N PHE A 134 11.70 -18.28 -16.85
CA PHE A 134 12.87 -17.55 -17.35
C PHE A 134 14.17 -18.34 -17.26
N HIS A 135 14.14 -19.59 -16.79
CA HIS A 135 15.33 -20.40 -16.52
C HIS A 135 16.39 -19.65 -15.68
N ASN A 136 15.93 -18.82 -14.75
CA ASN A 136 16.78 -18.02 -13.89
C ASN A 136 16.65 -18.48 -12.43
N ARG A 137 17.73 -19.06 -11.90
CA ARG A 137 17.79 -19.55 -10.52
C ARG A 137 18.19 -18.48 -9.50
N ASN A 138 18.58 -17.28 -9.93
CA ASN A 138 19.06 -16.20 -9.08
C ASN A 138 17.96 -15.26 -8.61
N ILE A 139 16.71 -15.77 -8.43
CA ILE A 139 15.57 -14.97 -8.02
C ILE A 139 15.23 -15.28 -6.57
N LEU A 140 15.17 -14.23 -5.76
CA LEU A 140 14.72 -14.18 -4.37
C LEU A 140 13.37 -13.45 -4.29
N PHE A 141 12.65 -13.65 -3.20
CA PHE A 141 11.47 -12.85 -2.86
C PHE A 141 11.65 -12.21 -1.49
N SER A 142 11.39 -10.92 -1.34
CA SER A 142 11.43 -10.25 -0.04
C SER A 142 10.21 -9.34 0.11
N PRO A 143 9.19 -9.75 0.90
CA PRO A 143 7.98 -8.97 1.06
C PRO A 143 8.25 -7.60 1.68
N GLU A 144 7.37 -6.63 1.36
CA GLU A 144 7.40 -5.29 1.94
C GLU A 144 6.18 -5.07 2.85
N PHE A 145 6.43 -4.42 3.99
CA PHE A 145 5.40 -4.18 5.01
C PHE A 145 5.21 -2.69 5.35
N LEU A 146 5.78 -1.80 4.54
CA LEU A 146 5.70 -0.36 4.75
C LEU A 146 4.28 0.21 4.57
N ARG A 147 4.08 1.39 5.16
CA ARG A 147 2.93 2.26 4.92
C ARG A 147 3.32 3.34 3.90
N GLU A 148 2.49 3.59 2.88
CA GLU A 148 2.81 4.49 1.76
C GLU A 148 3.31 5.87 2.22
N SER A 149 2.61 6.54 3.14
CA SER A 149 3.00 7.87 3.62
C SER A 149 4.19 7.89 4.60
N LYS A 150 4.74 6.73 4.97
CA LYS A 150 5.86 6.56 5.92
C LYS A 150 6.86 5.53 5.40
N ALA A 151 7.02 5.44 4.08
CA ALA A 151 7.74 4.36 3.44
C ALA A 151 9.20 4.28 3.89
N LEU A 152 9.92 5.40 3.90
CA LEU A 152 11.30 5.41 4.35
C LEU A 152 11.40 5.19 5.87
N TYR A 153 10.53 5.81 6.67
CA TYR A 153 10.53 5.59 8.11
C TYR A 153 10.37 4.10 8.47
N ASP A 154 9.40 3.42 7.83
CA ASP A 154 9.14 2.00 8.10
C ASP A 154 10.31 1.09 7.64
N ASN A 155 11.11 1.52 6.68
CA ASN A 155 12.34 0.82 6.27
C ASN A 155 13.55 1.17 7.15
N LEU A 156 13.62 2.37 7.72
CA LEU A 156 14.63 2.72 8.73
C LEU A 156 14.37 2.03 10.08
N TYR A 157 13.10 1.74 10.40
CA TYR A 157 12.66 1.07 11.62
C TYR A 157 11.76 -0.15 11.30
N PRO A 158 12.25 -1.14 10.55
CA PRO A 158 11.42 -2.26 10.12
C PRO A 158 10.96 -3.11 11.30
N SER A 159 9.72 -3.59 11.25
CA SER A 159 9.21 -4.54 12.24
C SER A 159 9.95 -5.87 12.17
N ARG A 160 10.28 -6.29 10.94
CA ARG A 160 10.96 -7.53 10.59
C ARG A 160 11.53 -7.46 9.18
N ILE A 161 12.49 -8.33 8.88
CA ILE A 161 13.00 -8.60 7.52
C ILE A 161 12.68 -10.06 7.19
N ILE A 162 12.14 -10.31 6.00
CA ILE A 162 11.86 -11.66 5.51
C ILE A 162 12.49 -11.79 4.11
N VAL A 163 13.23 -12.88 3.90
CA VAL A 163 13.77 -13.21 2.59
C VAL A 163 13.40 -14.66 2.24
N GLY A 164 12.64 -14.80 1.19
CA GLY A 164 12.29 -16.08 0.56
C GLY A 164 13.39 -16.52 -0.39
N THR A 165 13.87 -17.74 -0.22
CA THR A 165 14.95 -18.34 -0.98
C THR A 165 14.68 -19.82 -1.26
N ASP A 166 15.52 -20.46 -2.08
CA ASP A 166 15.59 -21.91 -2.17
C ASP A 166 16.53 -22.43 -1.07
N LEU A 167 15.94 -23.01 -0.02
CA LEU A 167 16.70 -23.48 1.14
C LEU A 167 17.66 -24.65 0.82
N ASN A 168 17.54 -25.27 -0.37
CA ASN A 168 18.42 -26.33 -0.83
C ASN A 168 19.55 -25.83 -1.75
N ASP A 169 19.56 -24.55 -2.12
CA ASP A 169 20.62 -23.91 -2.91
C ASP A 169 21.46 -23.00 -2.00
N GLU A 170 22.59 -23.52 -1.50
CA GLU A 170 23.48 -22.81 -0.56
C GLU A 170 23.90 -21.43 -1.10
N ARG A 171 24.17 -21.32 -2.40
CA ARG A 171 24.53 -20.06 -3.05
C ARG A 171 23.41 -19.03 -2.98
N LEU A 172 22.17 -19.46 -3.15
CA LEU A 172 21.01 -18.58 -3.07
C LEU A 172 20.66 -18.22 -1.62
N VAL A 173 20.90 -19.13 -0.68
CA VAL A 173 20.80 -18.87 0.77
C VAL A 173 21.83 -17.79 1.17
N GLU A 174 23.08 -17.88 0.67
CA GLU A 174 24.10 -16.85 0.91
C GLU A 174 23.67 -15.48 0.37
N ALA A 175 23.17 -15.42 -0.88
CA ALA A 175 22.64 -14.19 -1.45
C ALA A 175 21.45 -13.61 -0.65
N ALA A 176 20.62 -14.46 -0.09
CA ALA A 176 19.51 -14.05 0.80
C ALA A 176 20.04 -13.42 2.09
N HIS A 177 21.07 -14.01 2.71
CA HIS A 177 21.72 -13.45 3.89
C HIS A 177 22.43 -12.13 3.58
N GLU A 178 23.12 -12.04 2.44
CA GLU A 178 23.73 -10.78 1.98
C GLU A 178 22.67 -9.70 1.83
N PHE A 179 21.59 -9.97 1.12
CA PHE A 179 20.50 -8.99 0.92
C PHE A 179 19.87 -8.55 2.25
N ALA A 180 19.59 -9.47 3.17
CA ALA A 180 19.11 -9.13 4.51
C ALA A 180 20.11 -8.25 5.26
N GLY A 181 21.42 -8.53 5.14
CA GLY A 181 22.48 -7.72 5.72
C GLY A 181 22.49 -6.29 5.19
N LEU A 182 22.27 -6.10 3.87
CA LEU A 182 22.15 -4.76 3.27
C LEU A 182 21.00 -3.95 3.85
N LEU A 183 19.85 -4.60 4.08
CA LEU A 183 18.68 -3.94 4.71
C LEU A 183 18.96 -3.57 6.17
N GLN A 184 19.62 -4.46 6.92
CA GLN A 184 20.00 -4.22 8.32
C GLN A 184 21.04 -3.10 8.44
N GLU A 185 21.99 -3.01 7.53
CA GLU A 185 23.04 -1.99 7.48
C GLU A 185 22.43 -0.59 7.29
N GLY A 186 21.47 -0.45 6.35
CA GLY A 186 20.78 0.81 6.08
C GLY A 186 19.79 1.21 7.20
N ALA A 187 19.29 0.27 7.99
CA ALA A 187 18.30 0.53 9.04
C ALA A 187 18.91 1.21 10.28
N ILE A 188 18.14 2.12 10.87
CA ILE A 188 18.48 2.75 12.17
C ILE A 188 18.19 1.78 13.31
N LYS A 189 17.05 1.06 13.24
CA LYS A 189 16.69 0.04 14.22
C LYS A 189 17.75 -1.04 14.29
N LYS A 190 18.11 -1.43 15.49
CA LYS A 190 19.02 -2.55 15.76
C LYS A 190 18.24 -3.78 16.21
N ASN A 191 18.83 -4.96 16.10
CA ASN A 191 18.22 -6.25 16.49
C ASN A 191 16.87 -6.48 15.79
N ILE A 192 16.89 -6.43 14.45
CA ILE A 192 15.72 -6.65 13.61
C ILE A 192 15.51 -8.16 13.47
N ASP A 193 14.31 -8.65 13.84
CA ASP A 193 13.93 -10.03 13.57
C ASP A 193 14.01 -10.32 12.08
N THR A 194 14.85 -11.29 11.72
CA THR A 194 15.13 -11.64 10.31
C THR A 194 14.84 -13.11 10.09
N LEU A 195 14.01 -13.41 9.10
CA LEU A 195 13.57 -14.76 8.78
C LEU A 195 13.96 -15.13 7.35
N PHE A 196 14.48 -16.35 7.19
CA PHE A 196 14.74 -16.96 5.90
C PHE A 196 13.82 -18.17 5.73
N MET A 197 13.14 -18.26 4.59
CA MET A 197 12.13 -19.29 4.36
C MET A 197 11.98 -19.58 2.85
N GLY A 198 11.16 -20.56 2.47
CA GLY A 198 10.83 -20.79 1.07
C GLY A 198 10.14 -19.59 0.42
N PHE A 199 10.22 -19.46 -0.89
CA PHE A 199 9.58 -18.35 -1.62
C PHE A 199 8.08 -18.29 -1.38
N THR A 200 7.42 -19.44 -1.49
CA THR A 200 5.96 -19.58 -1.38
C THR A 200 5.47 -19.17 0.01
N GLU A 201 6.21 -19.56 1.05
CA GLU A 201 5.93 -19.17 2.43
C GLU A 201 6.09 -17.65 2.61
N ALA A 202 7.14 -17.05 2.04
CA ALA A 202 7.37 -15.61 2.14
C ALA A 202 6.29 -14.79 1.39
N GLU A 203 5.85 -15.26 0.22
CA GLU A 203 4.72 -14.69 -0.52
C GLU A 203 3.42 -14.81 0.28
N ALA A 204 3.17 -15.98 0.87
CA ALA A 204 2.00 -16.21 1.72
C ALA A 204 1.99 -15.27 2.94
N VAL A 205 3.14 -15.09 3.63
CA VAL A 205 3.23 -14.16 4.78
C VAL A 205 2.74 -12.77 4.41
N LYS A 206 3.08 -12.26 3.21
CA LYS A 206 2.64 -10.93 2.77
C LYS A 206 1.12 -10.86 2.64
N LEU A 207 0.52 -11.80 1.93
CA LEU A 207 -0.93 -11.79 1.68
C LEU A 207 -1.73 -12.05 2.95
N PHE A 208 -1.29 -13.01 3.78
CA PHE A 208 -1.95 -13.30 5.06
C PHE A 208 -1.83 -12.15 6.06
N ALA A 209 -0.66 -11.48 6.15
CA ALA A 209 -0.51 -10.32 7.00
C ALA A 209 -1.48 -9.18 6.62
N ASN A 210 -1.58 -8.84 5.34
CA ASN A 210 -2.49 -7.81 4.88
C ASN A 210 -3.96 -8.22 5.03
N THR A 211 -4.29 -9.50 4.82
CA THR A 211 -5.64 -10.01 5.03
C THR A 211 -6.03 -10.00 6.50
N TYR A 212 -5.10 -10.31 7.41
CA TYR A 212 -5.35 -10.17 8.85
C TYR A 212 -5.61 -8.71 9.26
N LEU A 213 -4.87 -7.75 8.71
CA LEU A 213 -5.14 -6.34 8.96
C LEU A 213 -6.52 -5.93 8.44
N ALA A 214 -6.91 -6.42 7.26
CA ALA A 214 -8.25 -6.20 6.71
C ALA A 214 -9.34 -6.84 7.56
N LEU A 215 -9.12 -8.05 8.11
CA LEU A 215 -10.00 -8.70 9.09
C LEU A 215 -10.23 -7.82 10.31
N ARG A 216 -9.15 -7.27 10.90
CA ARG A 216 -9.29 -6.39 12.08
C ARG A 216 -10.13 -5.16 11.77
N VAL A 217 -9.86 -4.48 10.65
CA VAL A 217 -10.69 -3.33 10.23
C VAL A 217 -12.14 -3.75 10.03
N SER A 218 -12.40 -4.88 9.38
CA SER A 218 -13.76 -5.39 9.17
C SER A 218 -14.46 -5.70 10.50
N TYR A 219 -13.78 -6.33 11.43
CA TYR A 219 -14.32 -6.65 12.75
C TYR A 219 -14.77 -5.38 13.51
N PHE A 220 -13.89 -4.37 13.59
CA PHE A 220 -14.21 -3.12 14.26
C PHE A 220 -15.24 -2.29 13.50
N ASN A 221 -15.31 -2.39 12.18
CA ASN A 221 -16.39 -1.80 11.39
C ASN A 221 -17.74 -2.45 11.65
N GLU A 222 -17.80 -3.79 11.80
CA GLU A 222 -19.05 -4.48 12.16
C GLU A 222 -19.49 -4.19 13.60
N LEU A 223 -18.54 -4.12 14.55
CA LEU A 223 -18.78 -3.66 15.91
C LEU A 223 -19.38 -2.25 15.90
N ASP A 224 -18.82 -1.33 15.12
CA ASP A 224 -19.32 0.03 14.98
C ASP A 224 -20.70 0.07 14.33
N THR A 225 -20.94 -0.74 13.29
CA THR A 225 -22.27 -0.90 12.68
C THR A 225 -23.30 -1.35 13.71
N TYR A 226 -22.98 -2.35 14.52
CA TYR A 226 -23.85 -2.83 15.58
C TYR A 226 -24.16 -1.74 16.60
N ALA A 227 -23.12 -1.03 17.05
CA ALA A 227 -23.26 0.05 18.02
C ALA A 227 -24.14 1.20 17.49
N GLU A 228 -23.90 1.64 16.24
CA GLU A 228 -24.65 2.71 15.59
C GLU A 228 -26.15 2.36 15.45
N VAL A 229 -26.47 1.15 14.98
CA VAL A 229 -27.84 0.68 14.82
C VAL A 229 -28.56 0.54 16.18
N ARG A 230 -27.84 0.22 17.24
CA ARG A 230 -28.39 0.04 18.60
C ARG A 230 -28.34 1.29 19.47
N GLY A 231 -27.82 2.41 18.95
CA GLY A 231 -27.65 3.66 19.72
C GLY A 231 -26.64 3.53 20.88
N LEU A 232 -25.62 2.66 20.72
CA LEU A 232 -24.59 2.42 21.72
C LEU A 232 -23.36 3.31 21.46
N ASN A 233 -22.55 3.51 22.49
CA ASN A 233 -21.29 4.25 22.34
C ASN A 233 -20.17 3.34 21.83
N THR A 234 -19.88 3.44 20.53
CA THR A 234 -18.84 2.66 19.85
C THR A 234 -17.47 2.81 20.53
N ARG A 235 -17.07 4.04 20.91
CA ARG A 235 -15.77 4.31 21.55
C ARG A 235 -15.59 3.49 22.82
N GLN A 236 -16.58 3.52 23.71
CA GLN A 236 -16.53 2.78 24.98
C GLN A 236 -16.40 1.27 24.76
N ILE A 237 -17.08 0.73 23.75
CA ILE A 237 -17.03 -0.70 23.44
C ILE A 237 -15.62 -1.05 22.89
N ILE A 238 -15.10 -0.27 21.95
CA ILE A 238 -13.77 -0.50 21.37
C ILE A 238 -12.67 -0.39 22.44
N GLU A 239 -12.75 0.61 23.31
CA GLU A 239 -11.80 0.80 24.40
C GLU A 239 -11.83 -0.40 25.36
N GLY A 240 -13.03 -0.85 25.76
CA GLY A 240 -13.17 -2.01 26.62
C GLY A 240 -12.61 -3.30 26.00
N VAL A 241 -12.90 -3.55 24.72
CA VAL A 241 -12.37 -4.69 23.98
C VAL A 241 -10.84 -4.60 23.84
N GLY A 242 -10.33 -3.40 23.57
CA GLY A 242 -8.89 -3.17 23.34
C GLY A 242 -8.01 -3.28 24.57
N LEU A 243 -8.58 -3.25 25.79
CA LEU A 243 -7.86 -3.48 27.05
C LEU A 243 -7.35 -4.91 27.20
N ASP A 244 -7.95 -5.89 26.52
CA ASP A 244 -7.38 -7.24 26.49
C ASP A 244 -6.05 -7.24 25.72
N PRO A 245 -4.91 -7.60 26.35
CA PRO A 245 -3.59 -7.55 25.71
C PRO A 245 -3.46 -8.48 24.49
N ARG A 246 -4.31 -9.50 24.37
CA ARG A 246 -4.37 -10.37 23.20
C ARG A 246 -5.03 -9.69 21.99
N ILE A 247 -5.82 -8.64 22.22
CA ILE A 247 -6.51 -7.86 21.19
C ILE A 247 -5.74 -6.57 20.91
N GLY A 248 -5.52 -5.73 21.93
CA GLY A 248 -4.80 -4.46 21.83
C GLY A 248 -5.52 -3.39 21.01
N ASN A 249 -4.90 -2.20 20.93
CA ASN A 249 -5.47 -1.00 20.33
C ASN A 249 -4.92 -0.71 18.92
N TYR A 250 -4.70 -1.73 18.10
CA TYR A 250 -4.18 -1.60 16.74
C TYR A 250 -5.27 -1.81 15.70
N TYR A 251 -5.32 -1.00 14.65
CA TYR A 251 -6.29 -1.13 13.55
C TYR A 251 -7.75 -1.26 14.04
N ASN A 252 -8.11 -0.49 15.06
CA ASN A 252 -9.41 -0.52 15.72
C ASN A 252 -10.24 0.75 15.51
N ASN A 253 -9.76 1.71 14.72
CA ASN A 253 -10.52 2.91 14.37
C ASN A 253 -11.50 2.56 13.25
N PRO A 254 -12.82 2.73 13.44
CA PRO A 254 -13.80 2.49 12.41
C PRO A 254 -13.59 3.37 11.18
N SER A 255 -14.09 2.88 10.06
CA SER A 255 -13.98 3.54 8.75
C SER A 255 -15.16 3.18 7.86
N PHE A 256 -15.17 3.71 6.65
CA PHE A 256 -16.16 3.35 5.62
C PHE A 256 -15.85 2.00 4.92
N GLY A 257 -14.85 1.31 5.39
CA GLY A 257 -14.33 0.04 4.90
C GLY A 257 -12.81 0.05 4.87
N TYR A 258 -12.18 -1.12 4.88
CA TYR A 258 -10.75 -1.14 4.60
C TYR A 258 -10.51 -0.75 3.13
N GLY A 259 -9.48 0.04 2.92
CA GLY A 259 -9.19 0.65 1.63
C GLY A 259 -7.70 0.94 1.48
N GLY A 260 -7.38 1.91 0.64
CA GLY A 260 -6.03 2.14 0.15
C GLY A 260 -5.68 1.14 -0.95
N TYR A 261 -4.46 1.19 -1.43
CA TYR A 261 -4.05 0.36 -2.56
C TYR A 261 -3.87 -1.12 -2.18
N CYS A 262 -3.28 -1.41 -1.02
CA CYS A 262 -2.82 -2.75 -0.67
C CYS A 262 -3.92 -3.69 -0.15
N LEU A 263 -4.65 -3.29 0.90
CA LEU A 263 -5.57 -4.22 1.57
C LEU A 263 -6.66 -4.79 0.64
N PRO A 264 -7.36 -3.97 -0.19
CA PRO A 264 -8.41 -4.52 -1.07
C PRO A 264 -7.89 -5.50 -2.12
N LYS A 265 -6.73 -5.21 -2.73
CA LYS A 265 -6.19 -6.06 -3.78
C LYS A 265 -5.58 -7.36 -3.23
N ASP A 266 -4.89 -7.28 -2.08
CA ASP A 266 -4.20 -8.42 -1.48
C ASP A 266 -5.21 -9.42 -0.88
N THR A 267 -6.31 -8.95 -0.27
CA THR A 267 -7.40 -9.82 0.20
C THR A 267 -8.11 -10.55 -0.93
N LYS A 268 -8.39 -9.84 -2.04
CA LYS A 268 -8.98 -10.45 -3.24
C LYS A 268 -8.04 -11.49 -3.87
N GLN A 269 -6.73 -11.16 -3.97
CA GLN A 269 -5.74 -12.11 -4.48
C GLN A 269 -5.63 -13.34 -3.59
N LEU A 270 -5.61 -13.16 -2.26
CA LEU A 270 -5.58 -14.30 -1.34
C LEU A 270 -6.83 -15.17 -1.51
N LEU A 271 -8.03 -14.56 -1.60
CA LEU A 271 -9.27 -15.30 -1.85
C LEU A 271 -9.20 -16.10 -3.16
N ALA A 272 -8.66 -15.53 -4.23
CA ALA A 272 -8.46 -16.23 -5.50
C ALA A 272 -7.49 -17.43 -5.37
N ASN A 273 -6.50 -17.34 -4.48
CA ASN A 273 -5.60 -18.46 -4.17
C ASN A 273 -6.27 -19.60 -3.38
N TYR A 274 -7.48 -19.36 -2.83
CA TYR A 274 -8.26 -20.36 -2.10
C TYR A 274 -9.22 -21.19 -2.97
N ALA A 275 -9.14 -21.09 -4.30
CA ALA A 275 -10.09 -21.75 -5.22
C ALA A 275 -10.36 -23.23 -4.86
N ASP A 276 -9.30 -23.98 -4.48
CA ASP A 276 -9.36 -25.39 -4.15
C ASP A 276 -9.14 -25.67 -2.66
N VAL A 277 -9.18 -24.64 -1.81
CA VAL A 277 -8.92 -24.74 -0.37
C VAL A 277 -10.17 -24.33 0.42
N PRO A 278 -10.63 -25.14 1.39
CA PRO A 278 -11.77 -24.75 2.23
C PRO A 278 -11.52 -23.42 2.94
N ASN A 279 -12.48 -22.50 2.87
CA ASN A 279 -12.41 -21.22 3.53
C ASN A 279 -13.80 -20.64 3.80
N ASP A 280 -13.93 -19.92 4.91
CA ASP A 280 -15.10 -19.10 5.24
C ASP A 280 -14.64 -17.66 5.54
N ILE A 281 -13.67 -17.53 6.46
CA ILE A 281 -13.22 -16.21 6.96
C ILE A 281 -12.63 -15.36 5.83
N ILE A 282 -11.83 -15.93 4.93
CA ILE A 282 -11.19 -15.16 3.84
C ILE A 282 -12.25 -14.57 2.91
N GLY A 283 -13.25 -15.36 2.55
CA GLY A 283 -14.42 -14.89 1.80
C GLY A 283 -15.22 -13.83 2.56
N ALA A 284 -15.46 -14.06 3.86
CA ALA A 284 -16.20 -13.14 4.72
C ALA A 284 -15.50 -11.77 4.83
N ILE A 285 -14.18 -11.71 4.92
CA ILE A 285 -13.42 -10.44 4.95
C ILE A 285 -13.71 -9.61 3.70
N VAL A 286 -13.66 -10.23 2.52
CA VAL A 286 -13.93 -9.54 1.24
C VAL A 286 -15.38 -9.06 1.18
N ALA A 287 -16.33 -9.92 1.60
CA ALA A 287 -17.76 -9.58 1.63
C ALA A 287 -18.07 -8.46 2.63
N ALA A 288 -17.50 -8.51 3.84
CA ALA A 288 -17.69 -7.52 4.90
C ALA A 288 -17.37 -6.09 4.44
N ASN A 289 -16.34 -5.93 3.60
CA ASN A 289 -16.00 -4.61 3.06
C ASN A 289 -17.05 -4.05 2.10
N THR A 290 -17.80 -4.91 1.42
CA THR A 290 -18.94 -4.51 0.58
C THR A 290 -20.13 -4.13 1.46
N THR A 291 -20.50 -5.00 2.40
CA THR A 291 -21.58 -4.79 3.36
C THR A 291 -21.40 -3.48 4.14
N ARG A 292 -20.17 -3.18 4.57
CA ARG A 292 -19.88 -1.92 5.27
C ARG A 292 -20.18 -0.70 4.42
N LYS A 293 -19.78 -0.69 3.15
CA LYS A 293 -20.02 0.43 2.23
C LYS A 293 -21.52 0.58 1.91
N ASP A 294 -22.24 -0.54 1.81
CA ASP A 294 -23.71 -0.52 1.63
C ASP A 294 -24.38 0.13 2.84
N PHE A 295 -23.99 -0.28 4.05
CA PHE A 295 -24.49 0.29 5.30
C PHE A 295 -24.21 1.80 5.40
N ILE A 296 -22.97 2.23 5.18
CA ILE A 296 -22.58 3.64 5.23
C ILE A 296 -23.39 4.48 4.23
N ALA A 297 -23.53 3.98 3.00
CA ALA A 297 -24.34 4.69 2.01
C ALA A 297 -25.81 4.81 2.46
N GLN A 298 -26.38 3.78 3.08
CA GLN A 298 -27.75 3.82 3.59
C GLN A 298 -27.87 4.84 4.73
N GLN A 299 -26.93 4.90 5.68
CA GLN A 299 -26.96 5.88 6.77
C GLN A 299 -26.90 7.33 6.26
N ILE A 300 -26.18 7.56 5.15
CA ILE A 300 -26.16 8.87 4.50
C ILE A 300 -27.51 9.17 3.83
N LEU A 301 -28.07 8.20 3.11
CA LEU A 301 -29.39 8.34 2.44
C LEU A 301 -30.54 8.59 3.42
N ASP A 302 -30.49 7.99 4.60
CA ASP A 302 -31.51 8.16 5.65
C ASP A 302 -31.56 9.60 6.20
N ARG A 303 -30.54 10.43 5.92
CA ARG A 303 -30.55 11.87 6.19
C ARG A 303 -31.26 12.68 5.09
N ASN A 304 -31.78 12.04 4.04
CA ASN A 304 -32.50 12.63 2.91
C ASN A 304 -31.75 13.79 2.21
N PRO A 305 -30.45 13.67 1.87
CA PRO A 305 -29.73 14.73 1.18
C PRO A 305 -30.12 14.82 -0.30
N SER A 306 -30.16 16.04 -0.85
CA SER A 306 -30.18 16.28 -2.29
C SER A 306 -28.77 16.27 -2.87
N VAL A 307 -27.81 16.89 -2.14
CA VAL A 307 -26.41 16.99 -2.52
C VAL A 307 -25.52 16.42 -1.40
N VAL A 308 -24.66 15.47 -1.75
CA VAL A 308 -23.65 14.92 -0.84
C VAL A 308 -22.28 15.42 -1.25
N GLY A 309 -21.60 16.12 -0.35
CA GLY A 309 -20.21 16.53 -0.51
C GLY A 309 -19.25 15.44 -0.03
N ILE A 310 -18.28 15.09 -0.86
CA ILE A 310 -17.18 14.22 -0.48
C ILE A 310 -15.99 15.09 -0.12
N TYR A 311 -15.66 15.11 1.17
CA TYR A 311 -14.47 15.83 1.66
C TYR A 311 -13.27 14.91 1.63
N ARG A 312 -12.40 15.12 0.64
CA ARG A 312 -11.22 14.38 0.25
C ARG A 312 -11.48 12.94 -0.20
N LEU A 313 -10.77 12.56 -1.22
CA LEU A 313 -10.85 11.21 -1.80
C LEU A 313 -9.89 10.24 -1.12
N THR A 314 -8.90 10.74 -0.37
CA THR A 314 -7.89 9.92 0.31
C THR A 314 -8.45 9.26 1.56
N MET A 315 -7.92 8.09 1.92
CA MET A 315 -8.28 7.40 3.17
C MET A 315 -7.43 7.81 4.36
N LYS A 316 -6.21 8.24 4.10
CA LYS A 316 -5.23 8.55 5.13
C LYS A 316 -4.93 10.03 5.14
N THR A 317 -4.73 10.57 6.31
CA THR A 317 -4.24 11.93 6.49
C THR A 317 -2.87 12.07 5.77
N ASN A 318 -2.70 13.14 5.00
CA ASN A 318 -1.48 13.41 4.23
C ASN A 318 -1.13 12.44 3.09
N SER A 319 -2.03 11.54 2.67
CA SER A 319 -1.86 10.73 1.47
C SER A 319 -2.33 11.50 0.23
N ASP A 320 -1.68 11.27 -0.90
CA ASP A 320 -2.10 11.71 -2.24
C ASP A 320 -2.67 10.55 -3.07
N ASN A 321 -2.60 9.33 -2.53
CA ASN A 321 -3.10 8.14 -3.19
C ASN A 321 -4.55 7.84 -2.79
N PHE A 322 -5.48 8.19 -3.67
CA PHE A 322 -6.91 7.88 -3.51
C PHE A 322 -7.35 6.64 -4.28
N ARG A 323 -6.42 5.88 -4.89
CA ARG A 323 -6.75 4.62 -5.60
C ARG A 323 -7.42 3.65 -4.65
N GLN A 324 -8.59 3.12 -5.05
CA GLN A 324 -9.39 2.17 -4.28
C GLN A 324 -9.75 2.61 -2.84
N SER A 325 -9.79 3.92 -2.59
CA SER A 325 -10.32 4.45 -1.33
C SER A 325 -11.75 3.98 -1.10
N SER A 326 -12.09 3.60 0.13
CA SER A 326 -13.43 3.12 0.49
C SER A 326 -14.53 4.14 0.20
N ILE A 327 -14.22 5.44 0.31
CA ILE A 327 -15.17 6.54 0.04
C ILE A 327 -15.66 6.53 -1.42
N GLN A 328 -14.82 6.10 -2.39
CA GLN A 328 -15.27 5.97 -3.79
C GLN A 328 -16.33 4.89 -3.95
N GLY A 329 -16.25 3.82 -3.15
CA GLY A 329 -17.28 2.80 -3.12
C GLY A 329 -18.62 3.32 -2.54
N VAL A 330 -18.58 4.22 -1.56
CA VAL A 330 -19.75 4.92 -1.03
C VAL A 330 -20.30 5.88 -2.09
N MET A 331 -19.47 6.69 -2.74
CA MET A 331 -19.89 7.58 -3.83
C MET A 331 -20.66 6.84 -4.94
N LYS A 332 -20.15 5.69 -5.39
CA LYS A 332 -20.84 4.88 -6.42
C LYS A 332 -22.26 4.49 -5.99
N ARG A 333 -22.45 4.16 -4.72
CA ARG A 333 -23.76 3.76 -4.18
C ARG A 333 -24.73 4.92 -4.10
N LEU A 334 -24.26 6.07 -3.64
CA LEU A 334 -25.06 7.29 -3.58
C LEU A 334 -25.51 7.74 -4.99
N LYS A 335 -24.58 7.75 -5.95
CA LYS A 335 -24.90 8.09 -7.34
C LYS A 335 -25.85 7.09 -7.99
N ALA A 336 -25.75 5.80 -7.69
CA ALA A 336 -26.69 4.78 -8.17
C ALA A 336 -28.12 4.97 -7.63
N LYS A 337 -28.29 5.74 -6.55
CA LYS A 337 -29.58 6.15 -5.98
C LYS A 337 -30.04 7.53 -6.47
N GLY A 338 -29.34 8.13 -7.42
CA GLY A 338 -29.69 9.43 -8.02
C GLY A 338 -29.29 10.64 -7.19
N ILE A 339 -28.47 10.47 -6.15
CA ILE A 339 -27.95 11.59 -5.33
C ILE A 339 -26.88 12.34 -6.13
N GLU A 340 -26.97 13.67 -6.14
CA GLU A 340 -25.90 14.51 -6.63
C GLU A 340 -24.69 14.43 -5.70
N VAL A 341 -23.49 14.14 -6.26
CA VAL A 341 -22.26 14.06 -5.50
C VAL A 341 -21.28 15.11 -6.00
N VAL A 342 -20.84 15.98 -5.11
CA VAL A 342 -19.76 16.96 -5.33
C VAL A 342 -18.53 16.60 -4.51
N ILE A 343 -17.35 17.03 -4.95
CA ILE A 343 -16.07 16.62 -4.35
C ILE A 343 -15.26 17.86 -4.01
N TYR A 344 -14.65 17.87 -2.84
CA TYR A 344 -13.53 18.76 -2.50
C TYR A 344 -12.27 17.91 -2.28
N GLU A 345 -11.28 18.05 -3.19
CA GLU A 345 -9.99 17.38 -3.10
C GLU A 345 -8.88 18.33 -3.55
N PRO A 346 -8.12 18.91 -2.61
CA PRO A 346 -7.11 19.93 -2.93
C PRO A 346 -5.98 19.45 -3.85
N THR A 347 -5.74 18.12 -3.91
CA THR A 347 -4.69 17.54 -4.75
C THR A 347 -5.15 17.30 -6.19
N LEU A 348 -6.46 17.37 -6.44
CA LEU A 348 -7.04 17.15 -7.76
C LEU A 348 -7.20 18.49 -8.49
N LYS A 349 -6.58 18.60 -9.67
CA LYS A 349 -6.64 19.82 -10.49
C LYS A 349 -7.80 19.83 -11.51
N ASP A 350 -8.36 18.65 -11.78
CA ASP A 350 -9.46 18.49 -12.72
C ASP A 350 -10.78 18.96 -12.11
N ASP A 351 -11.65 19.55 -12.94
CA ASP A 351 -12.97 20.04 -12.52
C ASP A 351 -14.01 18.91 -12.35
N SER A 352 -13.64 17.68 -12.67
CA SER A 352 -14.52 16.52 -12.52
C SER A 352 -13.76 15.25 -12.17
N PHE A 353 -14.40 14.37 -11.38
CA PHE A 353 -13.89 13.04 -11.04
C PHE A 353 -15.05 12.04 -11.07
N TYR A 354 -14.94 11.00 -11.91
CA TYR A 354 -16.01 10.02 -12.14
C TYR A 354 -17.40 10.66 -12.36
N ASN A 355 -17.47 11.69 -13.20
CA ASN A 355 -18.68 12.47 -13.47
C ASN A 355 -19.31 13.14 -12.24
N SER A 356 -18.51 13.45 -11.23
CA SER A 356 -18.88 14.32 -10.10
C SER A 356 -18.10 15.63 -10.22
N LYS A 357 -18.75 16.75 -9.96
CA LYS A 357 -18.12 18.08 -9.99
C LYS A 357 -17.09 18.19 -8.87
N VAL A 358 -15.91 18.68 -9.18
CA VAL A 358 -14.90 19.06 -8.19
C VAL A 358 -15.04 20.54 -7.88
N ILE A 359 -15.16 20.87 -6.61
CA ILE A 359 -15.30 22.22 -6.10
C ILE A 359 -13.95 22.58 -5.47
N HIS A 360 -13.28 23.61 -5.97
CA HIS A 360 -11.95 24.01 -5.50
C HIS A 360 -12.01 25.00 -4.32
N ASP A 361 -13.15 25.64 -4.11
CA ASP A 361 -13.40 26.52 -2.97
C ASP A 361 -14.11 25.75 -1.84
N LEU A 362 -13.51 25.74 -0.65
CA LEU A 362 -14.02 24.99 0.49
C LEU A 362 -15.35 25.54 1.00
N ASP A 363 -15.53 26.87 1.02
CA ASP A 363 -16.75 27.49 1.50
C ASP A 363 -17.91 27.27 0.54
N GLU A 364 -17.67 27.30 -0.78
CA GLU A 364 -18.66 26.90 -1.79
C GLU A 364 -19.05 25.43 -1.61
N PHE A 365 -18.07 24.52 -1.44
CA PHE A 365 -18.31 23.11 -1.19
C PHE A 365 -19.19 22.88 0.04
N LYS A 366 -18.90 23.52 1.17
CA LYS A 366 -19.67 23.43 2.41
C LYS A 366 -21.12 23.92 2.24
N LYS A 367 -21.29 25.03 1.49
CA LYS A 367 -22.64 25.59 1.22
C LYS A 367 -23.48 24.70 0.32
N MET A 368 -22.88 24.09 -0.69
CA MET A 368 -23.58 23.22 -1.64
C MET A 368 -24.01 21.89 -1.02
N SER A 369 -23.28 21.42 -0.01
CA SER A 369 -23.48 20.09 0.56
C SER A 369 -24.56 20.10 1.65
N ASP A 370 -25.55 19.21 1.54
CA ASP A 370 -26.52 18.93 2.61
C ASP A 370 -25.89 18.00 3.66
N VAL A 371 -25.12 17.00 3.20
CA VAL A 371 -24.31 16.10 4.03
C VAL A 371 -22.88 16.07 3.48
N ILE A 372 -21.90 16.21 4.36
CA ILE A 372 -20.48 16.11 4.04
C ILE A 372 -19.95 14.78 4.56
N VAL A 373 -19.43 13.97 3.66
CA VAL A 373 -18.87 12.65 3.98
C VAL A 373 -17.36 12.75 4.03
N SER A 374 -16.77 12.41 5.18
CA SER A 374 -15.33 12.48 5.39
C SER A 374 -14.80 11.19 6.01
N ASN A 375 -13.73 10.62 5.43
CA ASN A 375 -13.07 9.43 6.00
C ASN A 375 -12.40 9.71 7.35
N ARG A 376 -11.94 10.96 7.56
CA ARG A 376 -11.24 11.39 8.77
C ARG A 376 -11.80 12.73 9.23
N ASN A 377 -11.75 12.97 10.53
CA ASN A 377 -12.03 14.28 11.07
C ASN A 377 -11.02 15.31 10.52
N SER A 378 -11.48 16.55 10.36
CA SER A 378 -10.65 17.65 9.89
C SER A 378 -11.09 18.97 10.52
N ALA A 379 -10.13 19.76 10.95
CA ALA A 379 -10.34 21.12 11.43
C ALA A 379 -11.06 22.00 10.39
N ASP A 380 -10.84 21.72 9.11
CA ASP A 380 -11.51 22.42 8.00
C ASP A 380 -13.04 22.30 8.03
N LEU A 381 -13.60 21.34 8.76
CA LEU A 381 -15.04 21.07 8.84
C LEU A 381 -15.66 21.39 10.21
N GLU A 382 -14.94 21.99 11.14
CA GLU A 382 -15.41 22.28 12.50
C GLU A 382 -16.64 23.20 12.52
N ASP A 383 -16.73 24.13 11.57
CA ASP A 383 -17.83 25.10 11.44
C ASP A 383 -19.12 24.51 10.87
N VAL A 384 -19.08 23.27 10.34
CA VAL A 384 -20.23 22.57 9.71
C VAL A 384 -20.39 21.14 10.21
N GLN A 385 -20.03 20.85 11.46
CA GLN A 385 -20.05 19.52 12.07
C GLN A 385 -21.44 18.86 12.04
N ASP A 386 -22.51 19.62 12.07
CA ASP A 386 -23.89 19.15 11.96
C ASP A 386 -24.18 18.47 10.62
N LYS A 387 -23.47 18.87 9.55
CA LYS A 387 -23.55 18.26 8.23
C LYS A 387 -22.61 17.08 8.04
N VAL A 388 -21.57 16.93 8.89
CA VAL A 388 -20.52 15.93 8.70
C VAL A 388 -21.00 14.53 9.06
N TYR A 389 -20.75 13.58 8.18
CA TYR A 389 -20.83 12.15 8.46
C TYR A 389 -19.45 11.54 8.36
N THR A 390 -18.95 11.08 9.48
CA THR A 390 -17.68 10.36 9.62
C THR A 390 -17.80 9.23 10.61
N ARG A 391 -16.93 8.22 10.49
CA ARG A 391 -16.80 7.14 11.48
C ARG A 391 -15.43 7.13 12.14
N ASP A 392 -14.66 8.19 11.94
CA ASP A 392 -13.39 8.38 12.63
C ASP A 392 -13.63 8.75 14.10
N ILE A 393 -13.28 7.83 15.00
CA ILE A 393 -13.52 8.00 16.44
C ILE A 393 -12.27 8.49 17.17
N TYR A 394 -11.08 8.24 16.59
CA TYR A 394 -9.82 8.42 17.28
C TYR A 394 -8.89 9.44 16.61
N ASP A 395 -9.29 10.11 15.54
CA ASP A 395 -8.51 11.08 14.78
C ASP A 395 -7.14 10.53 14.32
N ARG A 396 -7.13 9.24 13.94
CA ARG A 396 -5.90 8.53 13.54
C ARG A 396 -6.15 7.48 12.46
N ASP A 397 -5.08 7.15 11.72
CA ASP A 397 -5.05 6.06 10.74
C ASP A 397 -4.95 4.67 11.38
#